data_abbc5b6b7489e8164e4bfb03aee85595
#
_entry.id   abbc5b6b7489e8164e4bfb03aee85595
#
_cell.length_a   1.000
_cell.length_b   1.000
_cell.length_c   1.000
_cell.angle_alpha   90.00
_cell.angle_beta   90.00
_cell.angle_gamma   90.00
#
_symmetry.space_group_name_H-M   'P 1'
#
loop_
_entity.id
_entity.type
_entity.pdbx_description
1 polymer ?
#
loop_
_entity_poly.entity_id
_entity_poly.type
_entity_poly.pdbx_seq_one_letter_code
_entity_poly.pdbx_strand_id
1 'polypeptide(L)'
;GKILYWGTSEWSGVEIMEAHRVAQHYRLIGPTMEQPQYNLFERNKMDKEYLDVFRTVGMGTTIWSPLASGLLTGKYNEGIPKGSRFALEGFDWLKDQWISEDKIKKVKKLSDLAAKLQIPTAALSIAWCLKNPNVSTVILGATKKQQLLDNLKSLEALPKLNTEVMEKIETIMKTKPILPEF
;
A
#
# COMPACT_ATOMS: atom_id res chain seq x y z
N GLY A 1 -13.56 -15.22 24.81
CA GLY A 1 -12.32 -15.38 25.55
C GLY A 1 -11.18 -16.10 24.80
N LYS A 2 -11.41 -16.54 23.54
CA LYS A 2 -10.34 -17.19 22.73
C LYS A 2 -9.49 -16.20 21.96
N ILE A 3 -9.98 -14.99 21.72
CA ILE A 3 -9.28 -13.87 21.09
C ILE A 3 -9.47 -12.61 21.95
N LEU A 4 -8.53 -11.67 21.86
CA LEU A 4 -8.63 -10.37 22.54
C LEU A 4 -9.22 -9.31 21.61
N TYR A 5 -8.73 -9.24 20.39
CA TYR A 5 -9.14 -8.28 19.39
C TYR A 5 -9.33 -8.96 18.04
N TRP A 6 -10.06 -8.32 17.14
CA TRP A 6 -10.31 -8.80 15.81
C TRP A 6 -10.32 -7.63 14.81
N GLY A 7 -10.21 -7.94 13.54
CA GLY A 7 -10.25 -6.97 12.47
C GLY A 7 -10.92 -7.52 11.24
N THR A 8 -11.02 -6.69 10.24
CA THR A 8 -11.64 -6.97 8.94
C THR A 8 -10.59 -6.90 7.83
N SER A 9 -10.92 -7.38 6.64
CA SER A 9 -10.09 -7.26 5.46
C SER A 9 -10.94 -6.94 4.25
N GLU A 10 -10.61 -5.88 3.53
CA GLU A 10 -11.27 -5.40 2.33
C GLU A 10 -12.75 -4.98 2.53
N TRP A 11 -13.17 -4.74 3.76
CA TRP A 11 -14.51 -4.20 4.03
C TRP A 11 -14.60 -2.75 3.53
N SER A 12 -15.83 -2.33 3.22
CA SER A 12 -16.12 -0.93 2.95
C SER A 12 -16.16 -0.11 4.25
N GLY A 13 -15.98 1.19 4.16
CA GLY A 13 -16.13 2.09 5.31
C GLY A 13 -17.50 1.98 5.96
N VAL A 14 -18.55 1.77 5.16
CA VAL A 14 -19.94 1.58 5.65
C VAL A 14 -20.06 0.29 6.47
N GLU A 15 -19.52 -0.84 5.99
CA GLU A 15 -19.55 -2.11 6.71
C GLU A 15 -18.78 -2.04 8.03
N ILE A 16 -17.63 -1.37 8.04
CA ILE A 16 -16.83 -1.15 9.25
C ILE A 16 -17.62 -0.33 10.27
N MET A 17 -18.22 0.79 9.84
CA MET A 17 -19.03 1.63 10.73
C MET A 17 -20.24 0.90 11.26
N GLU A 18 -20.90 0.07 10.44
CA GLU A 18 -22.03 -0.76 10.88
C GLU A 18 -21.58 -1.81 11.92
N ALA A 19 -20.43 -2.46 11.72
CA ALA A 19 -19.88 -3.38 12.72
C ALA A 19 -19.62 -2.68 14.07
N HIS A 20 -19.11 -1.45 14.06
CA HIS A 20 -18.93 -0.65 15.28
C HIS A 20 -20.27 -0.29 15.91
N ARG A 21 -21.27 0.10 15.13
CA ARG A 21 -22.64 0.39 15.61
C ARG A 21 -23.25 -0.84 16.32
N VAL A 22 -23.15 -2.01 15.70
CA VAL A 22 -23.64 -3.28 16.28
C VAL A 22 -22.88 -3.60 17.55
N ALA A 23 -21.56 -3.51 17.54
CA ALA A 23 -20.73 -3.77 18.71
C ALA A 23 -21.10 -2.84 19.88
N GLN A 24 -21.28 -1.55 19.62
CA GLN A 24 -21.69 -0.58 20.64
C GLN A 24 -23.07 -0.94 21.23
N HIS A 25 -24.03 -1.29 20.37
CA HIS A 25 -25.38 -1.67 20.81
C HIS A 25 -25.37 -2.87 21.77
N TYR A 26 -24.55 -3.88 21.46
CA TYR A 26 -24.44 -5.09 22.30
C TYR A 26 -23.32 -5.03 23.35
N ARG A 27 -22.66 -3.88 23.53
CA ARG A 27 -21.52 -3.68 24.44
C ARG A 27 -20.37 -4.67 24.18
N LEU A 28 -20.08 -4.90 22.91
CA LEU A 28 -19.00 -5.74 22.41
C LEU A 28 -17.83 -4.89 21.91
N ILE A 29 -16.68 -5.52 21.70
CA ILE A 29 -15.53 -4.89 21.06
C ILE A 29 -15.72 -4.95 19.54
N GLY A 30 -15.78 -3.80 18.87
CA GLY A 30 -15.79 -3.67 17.43
C GLY A 30 -14.45 -4.06 16.80
N PRO A 31 -14.36 -4.10 15.45
CA PRO A 31 -13.10 -4.35 14.76
C PRO A 31 -12.07 -3.26 15.11
N THR A 32 -10.85 -3.67 15.47
CA THR A 32 -9.80 -2.74 15.89
C THR A 32 -8.82 -2.41 14.78
N MET A 33 -8.85 -3.16 13.70
CA MET A 33 -7.99 -2.94 12.53
C MET A 33 -8.70 -3.38 11.25
N GLU A 34 -8.29 -2.79 10.15
CA GLU A 34 -8.64 -3.22 8.79
C GLU A 34 -7.37 -3.64 8.04
N GLN A 35 -7.48 -4.63 7.16
CA GLN A 35 -6.40 -5.08 6.30
C GLN A 35 -6.72 -4.77 4.83
N PRO A 36 -6.53 -3.53 4.38
CA PRO A 36 -6.79 -3.14 3.00
C PRO A 36 -5.57 -3.30 2.11
N GLN A 37 -5.79 -3.43 0.80
CA GLN A 37 -4.75 -3.19 -0.18
C GLN A 37 -4.36 -1.71 -0.19
N TYR A 38 -3.05 -1.42 -0.10
CA TYR A 38 -2.56 -0.05 -0.20
C TYR A 38 -1.18 0.03 -0.82
N ASN A 39 -1.06 0.81 -1.86
CA ASN A 39 0.18 1.12 -2.55
C ASN A 39 -0.01 2.34 -3.46
N LEU A 40 1.04 2.77 -4.13
CA LEU A 40 1.03 3.94 -5.02
C LEU A 40 0.00 3.88 -6.17
N PHE A 41 -0.59 2.73 -6.48
CA PHE A 41 -1.66 2.57 -7.49
C PHE A 41 -3.04 2.36 -6.86
N GLU A 42 -3.12 1.74 -5.68
CA GLU A 42 -4.36 1.43 -4.98
C GLU A 42 -4.49 2.30 -3.73
N ARG A 43 -5.26 3.39 -3.83
CA ARG A 43 -5.32 4.43 -2.81
C ARG A 43 -6.72 4.74 -2.30
N ASN A 44 -7.77 4.34 -3.04
CA ASN A 44 -9.12 4.80 -2.79
C ASN A 44 -9.62 4.50 -1.38
N LYS A 45 -9.40 3.29 -0.88
CA LYS A 45 -9.83 2.92 0.48
C LYS A 45 -9.15 3.79 1.53
N MET A 46 -7.82 3.81 1.55
CA MET A 46 -7.03 4.49 2.58
C MET A 46 -7.11 6.01 2.51
N ASP A 47 -7.04 6.57 1.29
CA ASP A 47 -6.88 8.01 1.09
C ASP A 47 -8.22 8.73 0.81
N LYS A 48 -9.35 7.99 0.78
CA LYS A 48 -10.69 8.55 0.56
C LYS A 48 -11.74 7.89 1.42
N GLU A 49 -12.02 6.60 1.21
CA GLU A 49 -13.18 5.92 1.79
C GLU A 49 -13.09 5.81 3.32
N TYR A 50 -11.89 5.52 3.85
CA TYR A 50 -11.70 5.29 5.29
C TYR A 50 -11.42 6.55 6.11
N LEU A 51 -11.37 7.74 5.49
CA LEU A 51 -11.07 8.98 6.22
C LEU A 51 -12.03 9.22 7.38
N ASP A 52 -13.33 8.97 7.17
CA ASP A 52 -14.34 9.12 8.23
C ASP A 52 -14.24 8.01 9.27
N VAL A 53 -13.91 6.79 8.87
CA VAL A 53 -13.67 5.67 9.78
C VAL A 53 -12.51 6.00 10.72
N PHE A 54 -11.38 6.46 10.19
CA PHE A 54 -10.22 6.85 10.98
C PHE A 54 -10.54 7.94 12.00
N ARG A 55 -11.29 8.96 11.59
CA ARG A 55 -11.68 10.08 12.46
C ARG A 55 -12.68 9.68 13.54
N THR A 56 -13.60 8.75 13.23
CA THR A 56 -14.73 8.42 14.10
C THR A 56 -14.39 7.32 15.10
N VAL A 57 -13.74 6.26 14.66
CA VAL A 57 -13.48 5.09 15.50
C VAL A 57 -12.00 4.86 15.83
N GLY A 58 -11.09 5.61 15.22
CA GLY A 58 -9.66 5.56 15.53
C GLY A 58 -9.00 4.23 15.14
N MET A 59 -9.51 3.56 14.10
CA MET A 59 -9.03 2.26 13.65
C MET A 59 -7.65 2.37 12.97
N GLY A 60 -6.75 1.43 13.24
CA GLY A 60 -5.49 1.29 12.52
C GLY A 60 -5.61 0.35 11.31
N THR A 61 -4.56 0.28 10.49
CA THR A 61 -4.51 -0.62 9.33
C THR A 61 -3.25 -1.46 9.28
N THR A 62 -3.38 -2.68 8.75
CA THR A 62 -2.29 -3.59 8.40
C THR A 62 -2.34 -3.81 6.90
N ILE A 63 -1.70 -2.92 6.14
CA ILE A 63 -1.87 -2.89 4.69
C ILE A 63 -1.13 -4.03 3.99
N TRP A 64 -1.73 -4.57 2.92
CA TRP A 64 -1.13 -5.62 2.10
C TRP A 64 -0.80 -5.15 0.68
N SER A 65 0.06 -5.90 -0.01
CA SER A 65 0.54 -5.62 -1.38
C SER A 65 1.16 -4.22 -1.59
N PRO A 66 2.06 -3.76 -0.71
CA PRO A 66 2.66 -2.42 -0.81
C PRO A 66 3.48 -2.23 -2.09
N LEU A 67 3.89 -3.32 -2.73
CA LEU A 67 4.70 -3.32 -3.95
C LEU A 67 3.91 -3.70 -5.22
N ALA A 68 2.57 -3.73 -5.17
CA ALA A 68 1.71 -4.05 -6.32
C ALA A 68 2.20 -5.29 -7.07
N SER A 69 2.25 -6.45 -6.37
CA SER A 69 2.77 -7.72 -6.90
C SER A 69 4.21 -7.66 -7.43
N GLY A 70 4.98 -6.68 -6.96
CA GLY A 70 6.37 -6.44 -7.34
C GLY A 70 6.55 -5.43 -8.47
N LEU A 71 5.49 -4.84 -9.01
CA LEU A 71 5.57 -3.79 -10.03
C LEU A 71 6.38 -2.58 -9.50
N LEU A 72 6.08 -2.15 -8.28
CA LEU A 72 6.73 -1.01 -7.63
C LEU A 72 8.16 -1.27 -7.13
N THR A 73 8.76 -2.38 -7.50
CA THR A 73 10.20 -2.62 -7.31
C THR A 73 11.05 -2.12 -8.47
N GLY A 74 10.44 -1.80 -9.62
CA GLY A 74 11.12 -1.47 -10.86
C GLY A 74 11.62 -2.67 -11.67
N LYS A 75 11.52 -3.90 -11.16
CA LYS A 75 12.06 -5.10 -11.84
C LYS A 75 11.41 -5.42 -13.18
N TYR A 76 10.24 -4.84 -13.45
CA TYR A 76 9.50 -5.03 -14.71
C TYR A 76 9.73 -3.88 -15.72
N ASN A 77 10.58 -2.92 -15.41
CA ASN A 77 10.82 -1.75 -16.25
C ASN A 77 11.34 -2.09 -17.65
N GLU A 78 12.11 -3.18 -17.79
CA GLU A 78 12.71 -3.62 -19.06
C GLU A 78 12.12 -4.96 -19.54
N GLY A 79 10.94 -5.35 -19.04
CA GLY A 79 10.26 -6.58 -19.37
C GLY A 79 10.03 -7.48 -18.15
N ILE A 80 9.54 -8.70 -18.39
CA ILE A 80 9.20 -9.64 -17.30
C ILE A 80 10.35 -10.63 -17.11
N PRO A 81 11.12 -10.53 -16.00
CA PRO A 81 12.23 -11.45 -15.74
C PRO A 81 11.74 -12.87 -15.51
N LYS A 82 12.51 -13.86 -15.99
CA LYS A 82 12.26 -15.29 -15.70
C LYS A 82 12.23 -15.53 -14.18
N GLY A 83 11.27 -16.35 -13.71
CA GLY A 83 11.08 -16.68 -12.29
C GLY A 83 10.49 -15.53 -11.45
N SER A 84 10.09 -14.42 -12.06
CA SER A 84 9.29 -13.41 -11.39
C SER A 84 7.81 -13.83 -11.32
N ARG A 85 7.03 -13.22 -10.41
CA ARG A 85 5.62 -13.58 -10.21
C ARG A 85 4.79 -13.54 -11.50
N PHE A 86 4.99 -12.53 -12.36
CA PHE A 86 4.27 -12.42 -13.63
C PHE A 86 4.77 -13.35 -14.74
N ALA A 87 5.87 -14.08 -14.51
CA ALA A 87 6.36 -15.11 -15.41
C ALA A 87 5.92 -16.53 -15.01
N LEU A 88 5.20 -16.70 -13.90
CA LEU A 88 4.72 -17.98 -13.42
C LEU A 88 3.44 -18.37 -14.17
N GLU A 89 3.33 -19.64 -14.51
CA GLU A 89 2.12 -20.22 -15.09
C GLU A 89 0.91 -20.03 -14.17
N GLY A 90 -0.25 -19.68 -14.73
CA GLY A 90 -1.47 -19.41 -13.98
C GLY A 90 -1.59 -18.00 -13.35
N PHE A 91 -0.59 -17.13 -13.56
CA PHE A 91 -0.61 -15.76 -13.06
C PHE A 91 -0.86 -14.69 -14.13
N ASP A 92 -1.34 -15.08 -15.31
CA ASP A 92 -1.62 -14.16 -16.42
C ASP A 92 -2.64 -13.09 -16.03
N TRP A 93 -3.71 -13.48 -15.31
CA TRP A 93 -4.72 -12.55 -14.79
C TRP A 93 -4.12 -11.42 -13.92
N LEU A 94 -3.11 -11.76 -13.13
CA LEU A 94 -2.43 -10.80 -12.26
C LEU A 94 -1.52 -9.87 -13.08
N LYS A 95 -0.88 -10.42 -14.12
CA LYS A 95 -0.09 -9.63 -15.07
C LYS A 95 -0.98 -8.63 -15.81
N ASP A 96 -2.14 -9.07 -16.31
CA ASP A 96 -3.09 -8.22 -17.03
C ASP A 96 -3.64 -7.09 -16.15
N GLN A 97 -3.85 -7.37 -14.87
CA GLN A 97 -4.25 -6.37 -13.88
C GLN A 97 -3.19 -5.30 -13.64
N TRP A 98 -1.92 -5.70 -13.54
CA TRP A 98 -0.86 -4.82 -13.07
C TRP A 98 0.03 -4.25 -14.17
N ILE A 99 0.26 -4.94 -15.28
CA ILE A 99 1.17 -4.50 -16.34
C ILE A 99 0.39 -3.68 -17.37
N SER A 100 0.74 -2.41 -17.48
CA SER A 100 0.34 -1.53 -18.58
C SER A 100 1.48 -0.57 -18.91
N GLU A 101 1.47 -0.04 -20.13
CA GLU A 101 2.50 0.90 -20.58
C GLU A 101 2.55 2.15 -19.69
N ASP A 102 1.40 2.68 -19.28
CA ASP A 102 1.32 3.85 -18.39
C ASP A 102 1.92 3.54 -17.02
N LYS A 103 1.55 2.39 -16.41
CA LYS A 103 2.10 1.99 -15.11
C LYS A 103 3.61 1.78 -15.17
N ILE A 104 4.12 1.14 -16.21
CA ILE A 104 5.58 0.96 -16.40
C ILE A 104 6.28 2.31 -16.55
N LYS A 105 5.75 3.24 -17.35
CA LYS A 105 6.30 4.60 -17.48
C LYS A 105 6.36 5.33 -16.14
N LYS A 106 5.33 5.23 -15.32
CA LYS A 106 5.30 5.81 -13.98
C LYS A 106 6.36 5.17 -13.07
N VAL A 107 6.47 3.84 -13.07
CA VAL A 107 7.47 3.13 -12.26
C VAL A 107 8.89 3.43 -12.71
N LYS A 108 9.17 3.59 -14.01
CA LYS A 108 10.49 4.07 -14.50
C LYS A 108 10.86 5.41 -13.87
N LYS A 109 9.96 6.41 -13.95
CA LYS A 109 10.18 7.73 -13.34
C LYS A 109 10.35 7.65 -11.81
N LEU A 110 9.59 6.77 -11.15
CA LEU A 110 9.73 6.53 -9.72
C LEU A 110 11.10 5.91 -9.39
N SER A 111 11.59 5.00 -10.24
CA SER A 111 12.92 4.40 -10.10
C SER A 111 14.04 5.45 -10.29
N ASP A 112 13.89 6.38 -11.24
CA ASP A 112 14.82 7.49 -11.42
C ASP A 112 14.86 8.40 -10.17
N LEU A 113 13.71 8.67 -9.56
CA LEU A 113 13.64 9.43 -8.31
C LEU A 113 14.31 8.67 -7.16
N ALA A 114 14.05 7.37 -7.02
CA ALA A 114 14.68 6.52 -6.01
C ALA A 114 16.21 6.49 -6.16
N ALA A 115 16.71 6.40 -7.40
CA ALA A 115 18.15 6.44 -7.69
C ALA A 115 18.79 7.76 -7.25
N LYS A 116 18.13 8.92 -7.52
CA LYS A 116 18.58 10.24 -7.05
C LYS A 116 18.66 10.34 -5.53
N LEU A 117 17.76 9.65 -4.83
CA LEU A 117 17.74 9.58 -3.36
C LEU A 117 18.70 8.51 -2.80
N GLN A 118 19.37 7.74 -3.69
CA GLN A 118 20.23 6.62 -3.31
C GLN A 118 19.51 5.59 -2.46
N ILE A 119 18.32 5.19 -2.86
CA ILE A 119 17.52 4.13 -2.22
C ILE A 119 16.91 3.18 -3.26
N PRO A 120 16.65 1.91 -2.92
CA PRO A 120 15.92 1.01 -3.80
C PRO A 120 14.49 1.50 -4.06
N THR A 121 13.96 1.30 -5.29
CA THR A 121 12.57 1.66 -5.62
C THR A 121 11.55 0.96 -4.70
N ALA A 122 11.81 -0.29 -4.33
CA ALA A 122 10.99 -1.03 -3.36
C ALA A 122 10.97 -0.32 -1.99
N ALA A 123 12.14 0.12 -1.49
CA ALA A 123 12.25 0.82 -0.22
C ALA A 123 11.52 2.18 -0.25
N LEU A 124 11.61 2.92 -1.36
CA LEU A 124 10.85 4.16 -1.56
C LEU A 124 9.34 3.90 -1.51
N SER A 125 8.86 2.87 -2.21
CA SER A 125 7.43 2.54 -2.28
C SER A 125 6.86 2.09 -0.93
N ILE A 126 7.61 1.32 -0.15
CA ILE A 126 7.22 0.92 1.21
C ILE A 126 7.27 2.12 2.15
N ALA A 127 8.32 2.94 2.09
CA ALA A 127 8.43 4.15 2.90
C ALA A 127 7.30 5.13 2.62
N TRP A 128 6.85 5.23 1.36
CA TRP A 128 5.68 6.03 1.01
C TRP A 128 4.41 5.53 1.73
N CYS A 129 4.16 4.22 1.79
CA CYS A 129 3.04 3.67 2.58
C CYS A 129 3.16 4.05 4.06
N LEU A 130 4.37 3.98 4.64
CA LEU A 130 4.64 4.32 6.04
C LEU A 130 4.49 5.82 6.36
N LYS A 131 4.45 6.70 5.34
CA LYS A 131 4.15 8.13 5.54
C LYS A 131 2.68 8.39 5.86
N ASN A 132 1.78 7.46 5.57
CA ASN A 132 0.39 7.60 5.95
C ASN A 132 0.23 7.29 7.46
N PRO A 133 -0.23 8.25 8.30
CA PRO A 133 -0.34 8.05 9.74
C PRO A 133 -1.35 6.98 10.16
N ASN A 134 -2.25 6.58 9.25
CA ASN A 134 -3.23 5.53 9.48
C ASN A 134 -2.70 4.11 9.16
N VAL A 135 -1.47 4.00 8.66
CA VAL A 135 -0.80 2.72 8.43
C VAL A 135 -0.05 2.32 9.69
N SER A 136 -0.57 1.34 10.41
CA SER A 136 0.07 0.79 11.62
C SER A 136 1.19 -0.19 11.28
N THR A 137 1.02 -0.97 10.20
CA THR A 137 2.05 -1.90 9.71
C THR A 137 1.88 -2.20 8.22
N VAL A 138 2.99 -2.54 7.58
CA VAL A 138 3.06 -2.92 6.16
C VAL A 138 3.38 -4.41 6.08
N ILE A 139 2.45 -5.21 5.54
CA ILE A 139 2.66 -6.65 5.35
C ILE A 139 3.54 -6.86 4.13
N LEU A 140 4.72 -7.43 4.35
CA LEU A 140 5.71 -7.70 3.33
C LEU A 140 5.68 -9.16 2.89
N GLY A 141 6.02 -9.40 1.62
CA GLY A 141 6.28 -10.73 1.07
C GLY A 141 7.68 -10.80 0.48
N ALA A 142 8.41 -11.88 0.77
CA ALA A 142 9.72 -12.15 0.19
C ALA A 142 9.90 -13.65 -0.04
N THR A 143 10.45 -14.02 -1.19
CA THR A 143 10.81 -15.39 -1.55
C THR A 143 12.33 -15.63 -1.43
N LYS A 144 13.10 -14.56 -1.22
CA LYS A 144 14.56 -14.58 -1.06
C LYS A 144 14.95 -13.65 0.08
N LYS A 145 15.96 -14.05 0.87
CA LYS A 145 16.52 -13.24 1.97
C LYS A 145 16.87 -11.81 1.54
N GLN A 146 17.47 -11.65 0.36
CA GLN A 146 17.85 -10.33 -0.14
C GLN A 146 16.66 -9.40 -0.33
N GLN A 147 15.53 -9.90 -0.80
CA GLN A 147 14.30 -9.09 -0.93
C GLN A 147 13.83 -8.55 0.41
N LEU A 148 13.90 -9.36 1.48
CA LEU A 148 13.55 -8.89 2.82
C LEU A 148 14.51 -7.79 3.29
N LEU A 149 15.81 -7.99 3.13
CA LEU A 149 16.82 -6.99 3.49
C LEU A 149 16.61 -5.67 2.71
N ASP A 150 16.31 -5.76 1.43
CA ASP A 150 16.05 -4.57 0.60
C ASP A 150 14.73 -3.86 1.00
N ASN A 151 13.71 -4.62 1.37
CA ASN A 151 12.45 -4.04 1.88
C ASN A 151 12.66 -3.32 3.22
N LEU A 152 13.49 -3.86 4.12
CA LEU A 152 13.79 -3.23 5.42
C LEU A 152 14.54 -1.89 5.29
N LYS A 153 15.22 -1.63 4.17
CA LYS A 153 15.81 -0.30 3.86
C LYS A 153 14.75 0.81 3.76
N SER A 154 13.45 0.46 3.73
CA SER A 154 12.37 1.43 3.80
C SER A 154 12.39 2.29 5.06
N LEU A 155 12.88 1.75 6.18
CA LEU A 155 13.05 2.52 7.42
C LEU A 155 14.12 3.61 7.29
N GLU A 156 15.21 3.31 6.59
CA GLU A 156 16.29 4.28 6.27
C GLU A 156 15.84 5.28 5.19
N ALA A 157 14.92 4.88 4.31
CA ALA A 157 14.35 5.72 3.28
C ALA A 157 13.33 6.72 3.83
N LEU A 158 12.62 6.39 4.92
CA LEU A 158 11.52 7.17 5.47
C LEU A 158 11.87 8.66 5.75
N PRO A 159 13.01 9.02 6.39
CA PRO A 159 13.40 10.41 6.60
C PRO A 159 13.74 11.16 5.30
N LYS A 160 14.09 10.46 4.21
CA LYS A 160 14.37 11.07 2.90
C LYS A 160 13.10 11.52 2.16
N LEU A 161 11.93 10.98 2.52
CA LEU A 161 10.64 11.36 1.95
C LEU A 161 10.11 12.63 2.65
N ASN A 162 10.75 13.76 2.37
CA ASN A 162 10.28 15.07 2.79
C ASN A 162 9.12 15.55 1.88
N THR A 163 8.55 16.72 2.17
CA THR A 163 7.41 17.28 1.42
C THR A 163 7.69 17.38 -0.08
N GLU A 164 8.86 17.86 -0.47
CA GLU A 164 9.24 18.01 -1.88
C GLU A 164 9.29 16.66 -2.61
N VAL A 165 9.82 15.62 -1.96
CA VAL A 165 9.89 14.27 -2.53
C VAL A 165 8.48 13.68 -2.64
N MET A 166 7.62 13.87 -1.64
CA MET A 166 6.22 13.41 -1.68
C MET A 166 5.45 14.07 -2.82
N GLU A 167 5.62 15.37 -3.05
CA GLU A 167 5.00 16.09 -4.17
C GLU A 167 5.49 15.59 -5.54
N LYS A 168 6.79 15.28 -5.65
CA LYS A 168 7.34 14.65 -6.86
C LYS A 168 6.73 13.28 -7.12
N ILE A 169 6.55 12.46 -6.08
CA ILE A 169 5.88 11.16 -6.19
C ILE A 169 4.44 11.35 -6.68
N GLU A 170 3.68 12.29 -6.12
CA GLU A 170 2.30 12.59 -6.57
C GLU A 170 2.26 13.03 -8.04
N THR A 171 3.20 13.88 -8.46
CA THR A 171 3.32 14.35 -9.85
C THR A 171 3.62 13.20 -10.83
N ILE A 172 4.44 12.23 -10.41
CA ILE A 172 4.79 11.04 -11.20
C ILE A 172 3.58 10.09 -11.29
N MET A 173 3.00 9.77 -10.15
CA MET A 173 2.00 8.70 -10.05
C MET A 173 0.62 9.14 -10.51
N LYS A 174 0.18 10.34 -10.14
CA LYS A 174 -1.17 10.89 -10.46
C LYS A 174 -2.30 9.94 -10.10
N THR A 175 -2.19 9.32 -8.92
CA THR A 175 -3.15 8.32 -8.41
C THR A 175 -3.90 8.81 -7.17
N LYS A 176 -3.63 10.02 -6.70
CA LYS A 176 -4.30 10.60 -5.53
C LYS A 176 -5.81 10.71 -5.81
N PRO A 177 -6.68 10.13 -4.95
CA PRO A 177 -8.11 10.23 -5.12
C PRO A 177 -8.60 11.70 -5.01
N ILE A 178 -9.60 12.03 -5.80
CA ILE A 178 -10.32 13.31 -5.65
C ILE A 178 -11.27 13.15 -4.47
N LEU A 179 -11.12 14.00 -3.48
CA LEU A 179 -12.05 14.06 -2.35
C LEU A 179 -13.29 14.85 -2.76
N PRO A 180 -14.49 14.49 -2.23
CA PRO A 180 -15.69 15.31 -2.44
C PRO A 180 -15.47 16.70 -1.84
N GLU A 181 -15.89 17.72 -2.58
CA GLU A 181 -15.98 19.08 -2.05
C GLU A 181 -17.29 19.20 -1.26
N PHE A 182 -17.20 19.64 -0.01
CA PHE A 182 -18.35 19.91 0.86
C PHE A 182 -18.48 21.41 1.06
#